data_d0c4b0fcdebd16a5307f8c991b8ed67b
#
_entry.id   d0c4b0fcdebd16a5307f8c991b8ed67b
#
_cell.length_a   1.000
_cell.length_b   1.000
_cell.length_c   1.000
_cell.angle_alpha   90.00
_cell.angle_beta   90.00
_cell.angle_gamma   90.00
#
_symmetry.space_group_name_H-M   'P 1'
#
loop_
_entity.id
_entity.type
_entity.pdbx_description
1 polymer ?
#
loop_
_entity_poly.entity_id
_entity_poly.type
_entity_poly.pdbx_seq_one_letter_code
_entity_poly.pdbx_strand_id
1 'polypeptide(L)'
;KSEQQEKTELIQNLAHDLKTPLASIISYSEGLRDGIITKDHEIKESYDILIKQANRLSTLFDDMTHIITLNTGKTYPPELIQLDQLLVSILQPYEQRIKHENRTLEVNFCSEIDAFYQYRTPLERILTNLLDNALKFSNVGSRIDINISENKDQDTIDIAISDEGIGIIPELQERIFERTFRVENSRNTKTGGSGLGLYIANELAQQNNAKISVSSDIDVGTTMTVTLHKLDITS
;
A
#
# COMPACT_ATOMS: atom_id res chain seq x y z
N LYS A 1 2.18 -17.05 -20.34
CA LYS A 1 3.12 -16.05 -20.91
C LYS A 1 4.53 -16.44 -20.48
N SER A 2 5.57 -16.16 -21.29
CA SER A 2 6.93 -16.38 -20.85
C SER A 2 7.34 -15.32 -19.83
N GLU A 3 8.16 -15.66 -18.85
CA GLU A 3 8.71 -14.76 -17.82
C GLU A 3 9.33 -13.49 -18.45
N GLN A 4 9.95 -13.62 -19.61
CA GLN A 4 10.51 -12.53 -20.38
C GLN A 4 9.45 -11.52 -20.89
N GLN A 5 8.27 -12.01 -21.29
CA GLN A 5 7.16 -11.16 -21.73
C GLN A 5 6.56 -10.37 -20.56
N GLU A 6 6.37 -11.01 -19.42
CA GLU A 6 5.87 -10.35 -18.21
C GLU A 6 6.82 -9.27 -17.71
N LYS A 7 8.14 -9.52 -17.77
CA LYS A 7 9.16 -8.54 -17.42
C LYS A 7 9.15 -7.33 -18.36
N THR A 8 8.95 -7.57 -19.66
CA THR A 8 8.88 -6.49 -20.66
C THR A 8 7.62 -5.64 -20.49
N GLU A 9 6.47 -6.28 -20.29
CA GLU A 9 5.19 -5.58 -20.02
C GLU A 9 5.28 -4.71 -18.75
N LEU A 10 5.94 -5.22 -17.71
CA LEU A 10 6.16 -4.44 -16.49
C LEU A 10 6.95 -3.15 -16.77
N ILE A 11 8.09 -3.28 -17.46
CA ILE A 11 8.95 -2.13 -17.76
C ILE A 11 8.18 -1.10 -18.59
N GLN A 12 7.39 -1.53 -19.57
CA GLN A 12 6.57 -0.65 -20.40
C GLN A 12 5.50 0.09 -19.57
N ASN A 13 4.80 -0.63 -18.68
CA ASN A 13 3.78 -0.04 -17.81
C ASN A 13 4.39 0.97 -16.84
N LEU A 14 5.53 0.62 -16.22
CA LEU A 14 6.26 1.52 -15.34
C LEU A 14 6.74 2.78 -16.06
N ALA A 15 7.29 2.64 -17.27
CA ALA A 15 7.72 3.78 -18.08
C ALA A 15 6.56 4.71 -18.42
N HIS A 16 5.39 4.16 -18.74
CA HIS A 16 4.17 4.93 -18.96
C HIS A 16 3.71 5.67 -17.70
N ASP A 17 3.69 4.97 -16.55
CA ASP A 17 3.24 5.53 -15.28
C ASP A 17 4.20 6.59 -14.71
N LEU A 18 5.50 6.52 -15.04
CA LEU A 18 6.49 7.56 -14.75
C LEU A 18 6.34 8.78 -15.67
N LYS A 19 6.01 8.57 -16.96
CA LYS A 19 5.91 9.66 -17.95
C LYS A 19 4.78 10.64 -17.61
N THR A 20 3.66 10.16 -17.09
CA THR A 20 2.48 10.99 -16.79
C THR A 20 2.75 12.04 -15.70
N PRO A 21 3.22 11.70 -14.48
CA PRO A 21 3.55 12.68 -13.46
C PRO A 21 4.70 13.60 -13.89
N LEU A 22 5.70 13.09 -14.61
CA LEU A 22 6.82 13.89 -15.11
C LEU A 22 6.33 14.95 -16.12
N ALA A 23 5.46 14.60 -17.06
CA ALA A 23 4.88 15.55 -18.00
C ALA A 23 4.06 16.64 -17.29
N SER A 24 3.33 16.29 -16.23
CA SER A 24 2.61 17.25 -15.42
C SER A 24 3.56 18.22 -14.70
N ILE A 25 4.64 17.71 -14.09
CA ILE A 25 5.66 18.55 -13.44
C ILE A 25 6.26 19.54 -14.44
N ILE A 26 6.65 19.06 -15.63
CA ILE A 26 7.22 19.92 -16.68
C ILE A 26 6.22 21.02 -17.08
N SER A 27 4.97 20.65 -17.39
CA SER A 27 3.94 21.57 -17.86
C SER A 27 3.65 22.68 -16.84
N TYR A 28 3.44 22.36 -15.56
CA TYR A 28 3.20 23.36 -14.51
C TYR A 28 4.43 24.22 -14.25
N SER A 29 5.64 23.64 -14.28
CA SER A 29 6.88 24.39 -14.11
C SER A 29 7.10 25.38 -15.27
N GLU A 30 6.82 24.98 -16.51
CA GLU A 30 6.89 25.87 -17.69
C GLU A 30 5.84 26.97 -17.62
N GLY A 31 4.59 26.65 -17.25
CA GLY A 31 3.53 27.64 -17.08
C GLY A 31 3.84 28.70 -16.04
N LEU A 32 4.49 28.32 -14.94
CA LEU A 32 4.96 29.25 -13.90
C LEU A 32 6.16 30.08 -14.41
N ARG A 33 7.15 29.45 -15.06
CA ARG A 33 8.34 30.11 -15.60
C ARG A 33 8.01 31.14 -16.68
N ASP A 34 7.10 30.79 -17.57
CA ASP A 34 6.75 31.61 -18.73
C ASP A 34 5.69 32.68 -18.43
N GLY A 35 5.27 32.78 -17.15
CA GLY A 35 4.30 33.77 -16.69
C GLY A 35 2.88 33.56 -17.26
N ILE A 36 2.53 32.33 -17.62
CA ILE A 36 1.18 31.95 -18.07
C ILE A 36 0.28 31.82 -16.83
N ILE A 37 0.84 31.27 -15.73
CA ILE A 37 0.17 31.14 -14.45
C ILE A 37 0.60 32.33 -13.58
N THR A 38 -0.30 33.28 -13.37
CA THR A 38 0.08 34.57 -12.74
C THR A 38 -0.74 34.92 -11.50
N LYS A 39 -1.92 34.30 -11.32
CA LYS A 39 -2.76 34.61 -10.15
C LYS A 39 -2.26 33.84 -8.93
N ASP A 40 -2.20 34.48 -7.79
CA ASP A 40 -1.65 33.91 -6.54
C ASP A 40 -2.26 32.54 -6.17
N HIS A 41 -3.57 32.37 -6.36
CA HIS A 41 -4.23 31.10 -6.06
C HIS A 41 -3.83 29.99 -7.06
N GLU A 42 -3.68 30.31 -8.35
CA GLU A 42 -3.24 29.38 -9.40
C GLU A 42 -1.77 28.96 -9.19
N ILE A 43 -0.93 29.90 -8.75
CA ILE A 43 0.48 29.63 -8.39
C ILE A 43 0.53 28.65 -7.22
N LYS A 44 -0.25 28.90 -6.16
CA LYS A 44 -0.30 28.00 -5.01
C LYS A 44 -0.80 26.61 -5.38
N GLU A 45 -1.89 26.53 -6.14
CA GLU A 45 -2.42 25.26 -6.64
C GLU A 45 -1.40 24.52 -7.50
N SER A 46 -0.63 25.24 -8.33
CA SER A 46 0.43 24.66 -9.15
C SER A 46 1.54 24.04 -8.29
N TYR A 47 1.97 24.70 -7.22
CA TYR A 47 2.94 24.11 -6.28
C TYR A 47 2.39 22.86 -5.60
N ASP A 48 1.13 22.85 -5.18
CA ASP A 48 0.49 21.67 -4.58
C ASP A 48 0.46 20.48 -5.58
N ILE A 49 0.19 20.77 -6.86
CA ILE A 49 0.23 19.77 -7.93
C ILE A 49 1.66 19.25 -8.13
N LEU A 50 2.66 20.13 -8.19
CA LEU A 50 4.07 19.76 -8.36
C LEU A 50 4.53 18.83 -7.22
N ILE A 51 4.24 19.18 -5.98
CA ILE A 51 4.56 18.37 -4.80
C ILE A 51 3.87 17.01 -4.88
N LYS A 52 2.57 16.99 -5.24
CA LYS A 52 1.81 15.74 -5.39
C LYS A 52 2.40 14.83 -6.45
N GLN A 53 2.80 15.37 -7.61
CA GLN A 53 3.40 14.58 -8.68
C GLN A 53 4.81 14.10 -8.34
N ALA A 54 5.61 14.89 -7.65
CA ALA A 54 6.93 14.49 -7.16
C ALA A 54 6.82 13.33 -6.14
N ASN A 55 5.91 13.42 -5.19
CA ASN A 55 5.65 12.34 -4.23
C ASN A 55 5.18 11.06 -4.93
N ARG A 56 4.34 11.19 -5.97
CA ARG A 56 3.91 10.04 -6.79
C ARG A 56 5.09 9.37 -7.50
N LEU A 57 6.02 10.15 -8.05
CA LEU A 57 7.25 9.62 -8.67
C LEU A 57 8.10 8.87 -7.64
N SER A 58 8.28 9.43 -6.44
CA SER A 58 9.02 8.77 -5.36
C SER A 58 8.41 7.40 -5.03
N THR A 59 7.09 7.32 -4.86
CA THR A 59 6.40 6.04 -4.60
C THR A 59 6.62 5.03 -5.73
N LEU A 60 6.57 5.47 -7.01
CA LEU A 60 6.83 4.58 -8.16
C LEU A 60 8.26 4.05 -8.17
N PHE A 61 9.26 4.87 -7.81
CA PHE A 61 10.65 4.43 -7.69
C PHE A 61 10.84 3.44 -6.55
N ASP A 62 10.19 3.66 -5.41
CA ASP A 62 10.22 2.74 -4.28
C ASP A 62 9.61 1.38 -4.68
N ASP A 63 8.46 1.38 -5.35
CA ASP A 63 7.82 0.18 -5.87
C ASP A 63 8.72 -0.58 -6.86
N MET A 64 9.37 0.13 -7.80
CA MET A 64 10.36 -0.46 -8.71
C MET A 64 11.51 -1.12 -7.95
N THR A 65 12.07 -0.42 -6.97
CA THR A 65 13.19 -0.94 -6.17
C THR A 65 12.78 -2.21 -5.44
N HIS A 66 11.56 -2.25 -4.89
CA HIS A 66 11.02 -3.46 -4.24
C HIS A 66 10.87 -4.63 -5.20
N ILE A 67 10.33 -4.40 -6.41
CA ILE A 67 10.21 -5.46 -7.42
C ILE A 67 11.57 -6.02 -7.83
N ILE A 68 12.58 -5.15 -7.98
CA ILE A 68 13.94 -5.59 -8.28
C ILE A 68 14.49 -6.43 -7.12
N THR A 69 14.28 -5.99 -5.88
CA THR A 69 14.74 -6.67 -4.66
C THR A 69 14.08 -8.04 -4.48
N LEU A 70 12.77 -8.15 -4.74
CA LEU A 70 12.04 -9.43 -4.73
C LEU A 70 12.68 -10.48 -5.65
N ASN A 71 13.15 -10.05 -6.83
CA ASN A 71 13.78 -10.92 -7.82
C ASN A 71 15.25 -11.27 -7.51
N THR A 72 15.90 -10.57 -6.57
CA THR A 72 17.32 -10.82 -6.23
C THR A 72 17.52 -11.83 -5.11
N GLY A 73 16.43 -12.38 -4.56
CA GLY A 73 16.50 -13.34 -3.45
C GLY A 73 17.07 -12.74 -2.17
N LYS A 74 16.88 -11.45 -1.95
CA LYS A 74 17.34 -10.78 -0.72
C LYS A 74 16.68 -11.42 0.49
N THR A 75 17.50 -11.93 1.39
CA THR A 75 17.05 -12.43 2.68
C THR A 75 17.08 -11.33 3.72
N TYR A 76 16.09 -11.29 4.57
CA TYR A 76 16.01 -10.39 5.72
C TYR A 76 16.37 -11.16 6.99
N PRO A 77 17.12 -10.58 7.93
CA PRO A 77 17.31 -11.23 9.21
C PRO A 77 15.99 -11.25 10.00
N PRO A 78 15.68 -12.34 10.71
CA PRO A 78 14.57 -12.35 11.63
C PRO A 78 14.85 -11.43 12.82
N GLU A 79 13.85 -10.66 13.22
CA GLU A 79 13.90 -9.72 14.34
C GLU A 79 12.80 -10.06 15.35
N LEU A 80 13.04 -9.76 16.62
CA LEU A 80 12.00 -9.85 17.64
C LEU A 80 11.03 -8.67 17.49
N ILE A 81 9.79 -8.96 17.16
CA ILE A 81 8.75 -7.96 16.91
C ILE A 81 7.89 -7.78 18.16
N GLN A 82 7.78 -6.54 18.61
CA GLN A 82 6.73 -6.09 19.51
C GLN A 82 5.69 -5.37 18.66
N LEU A 83 4.54 -6.02 18.46
CA LEU A 83 3.58 -5.61 17.43
C LEU A 83 2.92 -4.27 17.73
N ASP A 84 2.71 -3.94 19.01
CA ASP A 84 2.23 -2.64 19.46
C ASP A 84 3.17 -1.50 19.04
N GLN A 85 4.47 -1.67 19.28
CA GLN A 85 5.49 -0.69 18.91
C GLN A 85 5.65 -0.57 17.39
N LEU A 86 5.58 -1.69 16.68
CA LEU A 86 5.62 -1.72 15.23
C LEU A 86 4.45 -0.93 14.64
N LEU A 87 3.22 -1.16 15.11
CA LEU A 87 2.04 -0.46 14.65
C LEU A 87 2.11 1.04 14.94
N VAL A 88 2.57 1.45 16.12
CA VAL A 88 2.78 2.88 16.41
C VAL A 88 3.73 3.50 15.38
N SER A 89 4.85 2.85 15.05
CA SER A 89 5.80 3.38 14.07
C SER A 89 5.23 3.47 12.65
N ILE A 90 4.39 2.51 12.26
CA ILE A 90 3.72 2.51 10.93
C ILE A 90 2.63 3.58 10.86
N LEU A 91 1.85 3.78 11.93
CA LEU A 91 0.68 4.65 11.94
C LEU A 91 1.02 6.13 12.11
N GLN A 92 2.12 6.45 12.78
CA GLN A 92 2.56 7.83 13.05
C GLN A 92 2.57 8.74 11.78
N PRO A 93 3.07 8.33 10.61
CA PRO A 93 3.06 9.16 9.41
C PRO A 93 1.65 9.47 8.88
N TYR A 94 0.65 8.68 9.24
CA TYR A 94 -0.73 8.82 8.76
C TYR A 94 -1.61 9.70 9.66
N GLU A 95 -1.19 10.01 10.89
CA GLU A 95 -2.01 10.74 11.88
C GLU A 95 -2.56 12.08 11.35
N GLN A 96 -1.72 12.88 10.69
CA GLN A 96 -2.14 14.17 10.15
C GLN A 96 -3.16 14.01 9.03
N ARG A 97 -2.96 13.03 8.15
CA ARG A 97 -3.88 12.74 7.05
C ARG A 97 -5.22 12.25 7.57
N ILE A 98 -5.22 11.33 8.52
CA ILE A 98 -6.43 10.80 9.17
C ILE A 98 -7.25 11.92 9.78
N LYS A 99 -6.60 12.84 10.54
CA LYS A 99 -7.24 14.01 11.13
C LYS A 99 -7.79 14.96 10.07
N HIS A 100 -7.02 15.28 9.05
CA HIS A 100 -7.43 16.22 7.99
C HIS A 100 -8.62 15.68 7.18
N GLU A 101 -8.69 14.37 6.97
CA GLU A 101 -9.78 13.70 6.26
C GLU A 101 -10.96 13.34 7.19
N ASN A 102 -10.93 13.76 8.46
CA ASN A 102 -11.93 13.45 9.50
C ASN A 102 -12.23 11.94 9.61
N ARG A 103 -11.23 11.10 9.41
CA ARG A 103 -11.35 9.64 9.52
C ARG A 103 -11.16 9.18 10.95
N THR A 104 -11.72 8.03 11.29
CA THR A 104 -11.45 7.31 12.53
C THR A 104 -10.56 6.12 12.22
N LEU A 105 -9.46 5.97 12.98
CA LEU A 105 -8.62 4.77 12.92
C LEU A 105 -8.61 4.14 14.31
N GLU A 106 -9.01 2.88 14.37
CA GLU A 106 -9.01 2.10 15.62
C GLU A 106 -8.11 0.88 15.50
N VAL A 107 -7.35 0.61 16.56
CA VAL A 107 -6.48 -0.56 16.68
C VAL A 107 -6.96 -1.41 17.85
N ASN A 108 -7.35 -2.64 17.56
CA ASN A 108 -7.93 -3.55 18.53
C ASN A 108 -7.09 -4.82 18.63
N PHE A 109 -6.51 -5.08 19.80
CA PHE A 109 -5.91 -6.35 20.13
C PHE A 109 -6.97 -7.26 20.73
N CYS A 110 -7.35 -8.31 20.00
CA CYS A 110 -8.36 -9.29 20.44
C CYS A 110 -7.79 -10.31 21.42
N SER A 111 -6.47 -10.39 21.55
CA SER A 111 -5.71 -11.24 22.47
C SER A 111 -4.43 -10.54 22.90
N GLU A 112 -3.86 -10.97 24.03
CA GLU A 112 -2.48 -10.62 24.38
C GLU A 112 -1.54 -11.35 23.40
N ILE A 113 -0.64 -10.60 22.77
CA ILE A 113 0.33 -11.13 21.83
C ILE A 113 1.72 -10.85 22.37
N ASP A 114 2.43 -11.92 22.71
CA ASP A 114 3.82 -11.85 23.10
C ASP A 114 4.70 -11.42 21.92
N ALA A 115 5.89 -10.91 22.22
CA ALA A 115 6.89 -10.63 21.20
C ALA A 115 7.25 -11.93 20.45
N PHE A 116 7.33 -11.87 19.15
CA PHE A 116 7.59 -13.01 18.27
C PHE A 116 8.63 -12.65 17.22
N TYR A 117 9.28 -13.66 16.66
CA TYR A 117 10.24 -13.42 15.60
C TYR A 117 9.57 -13.39 14.23
N GLN A 118 9.91 -12.35 13.44
CA GLN A 118 9.45 -12.19 12.07
C GLN A 118 10.41 -11.26 11.29
N TYR A 119 10.27 -11.20 9.98
CA TYR A 119 11.02 -10.31 9.10
C TYR A 119 10.40 -8.90 9.13
N ARG A 120 11.00 -8.00 9.92
CA ARG A 120 10.46 -6.66 10.18
C ARG A 120 10.20 -5.86 8.91
N THR A 121 11.20 -5.69 8.06
CA THR A 121 11.11 -4.86 6.84
C THR A 121 10.00 -5.33 5.87
N PRO A 122 9.89 -6.63 5.52
CA PRO A 122 8.75 -7.13 4.76
C PRO A 122 7.41 -6.87 5.43
N LEU A 123 7.29 -7.10 6.72
CA LEU A 123 6.05 -6.92 7.47
C LEU A 123 5.60 -5.45 7.46
N GLU A 124 6.51 -4.50 7.74
CA GLU A 124 6.23 -3.07 7.63
C GLU A 124 5.72 -2.68 6.24
N ARG A 125 6.36 -3.20 5.18
CA ARG A 125 5.95 -2.89 3.81
C ARG A 125 4.59 -3.50 3.45
N ILE A 126 4.30 -4.71 3.91
CA ILE A 126 2.99 -5.34 3.72
C ILE A 126 1.92 -4.46 4.37
N LEU A 127 2.06 -4.14 5.66
CA LEU A 127 1.07 -3.38 6.41
C LEU A 127 0.86 -1.96 5.85
N THR A 128 1.93 -1.27 5.45
CA THR A 128 1.81 0.06 4.80
C THR A 128 1.07 -0.01 3.48
N ASN A 129 1.33 -1.01 2.63
CA ASN A 129 0.60 -1.19 1.38
C ASN A 129 -0.91 -1.45 1.59
N LEU A 130 -1.27 -2.25 2.59
CA LEU A 130 -2.68 -2.51 2.91
C LEU A 130 -3.36 -1.27 3.50
N LEU A 131 -2.67 -0.54 4.39
CA LEU A 131 -3.18 0.70 4.98
C LEU A 131 -3.36 1.81 3.92
N ASP A 132 -2.39 1.97 3.01
CA ASP A 132 -2.50 2.90 1.89
C ASP A 132 -3.72 2.60 1.00
N ASN A 133 -4.01 1.33 0.75
CA ASN A 133 -5.20 0.93 0.01
C ASN A 133 -6.49 1.24 0.79
N ALA A 134 -6.57 0.92 2.07
CA ALA A 134 -7.70 1.25 2.92
C ALA A 134 -7.98 2.76 2.92
N LEU A 135 -6.95 3.59 3.10
CA LEU A 135 -7.06 5.05 3.04
C LEU A 135 -7.40 5.60 1.66
N LYS A 136 -7.01 4.92 0.60
CA LYS A 136 -7.23 5.34 -0.77
C LYS A 136 -8.64 5.08 -1.25
N PHE A 137 -9.21 3.94 -0.89
CA PHE A 137 -10.48 3.46 -1.43
C PHE A 137 -11.67 3.68 -0.49
N SER A 138 -11.42 4.02 0.77
CA SER A 138 -12.46 4.44 1.71
C SER A 138 -12.81 5.93 1.56
N ASN A 139 -14.01 6.29 1.99
CA ASN A 139 -14.50 7.65 1.93
C ASN A 139 -13.84 8.55 2.99
N VAL A 140 -13.81 9.87 2.75
CA VAL A 140 -13.50 10.87 3.77
C VAL A 140 -14.54 10.78 4.89
N GLY A 141 -14.10 10.82 6.15
CA GLY A 141 -14.97 10.68 7.32
C GLY A 141 -15.33 9.24 7.70
N SER A 142 -14.87 8.24 6.93
CA SER A 142 -15.11 6.82 7.22
C SER A 142 -14.16 6.27 8.31
N ARG A 143 -14.45 5.07 8.74
CA ARG A 143 -13.67 4.33 9.73
C ARG A 143 -12.70 3.35 9.06
N ILE A 144 -11.54 3.18 9.68
CA ILE A 144 -10.58 2.13 9.37
C ILE A 144 -10.28 1.39 10.67
N ASP A 145 -10.42 0.08 10.67
CA ASP A 145 -10.14 -0.78 11.82
C ASP A 145 -8.94 -1.68 11.55
N ILE A 146 -8.06 -1.78 12.52
CA ILE A 146 -6.97 -2.76 12.54
C ILE A 146 -7.24 -3.71 13.69
N ASN A 147 -7.65 -4.94 13.37
CA ASN A 147 -7.94 -5.97 14.35
C ASN A 147 -6.83 -7.01 14.34
N ILE A 148 -6.28 -7.32 15.52
CA ILE A 148 -5.16 -8.21 15.69
C ILE A 148 -5.58 -9.36 16.59
N SER A 149 -5.35 -10.59 16.14
CA SER A 149 -5.66 -11.80 16.90
C SER A 149 -4.55 -12.85 16.73
N GLU A 150 -4.36 -13.66 17.75
CA GLU A 150 -3.45 -14.81 17.72
C GLU A 150 -4.26 -16.10 17.65
N ASN A 151 -3.86 -16.99 16.76
CA ASN A 151 -4.33 -18.38 16.73
C ASN A 151 -3.21 -19.28 17.30
N LYS A 152 -3.33 -19.63 18.59
CA LYS A 152 -2.33 -20.42 19.28
C LYS A 152 -2.20 -21.85 18.77
N ASP A 153 -3.31 -22.41 18.23
CA ASP A 153 -3.30 -23.79 17.71
C ASP A 153 -2.51 -23.90 16.40
N GLN A 154 -2.48 -22.82 15.62
CA GLN A 154 -1.76 -22.75 14.34
C GLN A 154 -0.45 -21.98 14.42
N ASP A 155 -0.12 -21.42 15.58
CA ASP A 155 1.02 -20.53 15.81
C ASP A 155 1.08 -19.36 14.80
N THR A 156 -0.08 -18.75 14.58
CA THR A 156 -0.24 -17.64 13.64
C THR A 156 -0.78 -16.38 14.32
N ILE A 157 -0.46 -15.24 13.72
CA ILE A 157 -1.02 -13.94 14.07
C ILE A 157 -1.75 -13.40 12.84
N ASP A 158 -3.01 -13.04 13.01
CA ASP A 158 -3.81 -12.37 12.00
C ASP A 158 -3.87 -10.87 12.27
N ILE A 159 -3.55 -10.07 11.26
CA ILE A 159 -3.69 -8.62 11.26
C ILE A 159 -4.68 -8.26 10.15
N ALA A 160 -5.90 -7.90 10.53
CA ALA A 160 -6.97 -7.53 9.61
C ALA A 160 -7.12 -6.02 9.56
N ILE A 161 -6.98 -5.43 8.37
CA ILE A 161 -7.22 -4.01 8.09
C ILE A 161 -8.53 -3.91 7.32
N SER A 162 -9.54 -3.28 7.94
CA SER A 162 -10.87 -3.12 7.40
C SER A 162 -11.17 -1.66 7.09
N ASP A 163 -11.77 -1.39 5.94
CA ASP A 163 -12.22 -0.07 5.53
C ASP A 163 -13.71 -0.07 5.13
N GLU A 164 -14.35 1.08 5.23
CA GLU A 164 -15.72 1.35 4.78
C GLU A 164 -15.69 2.02 3.40
N GLY A 165 -15.06 1.36 2.44
CA GLY A 165 -14.86 1.87 1.08
C GLY A 165 -15.86 1.32 0.07
N ILE A 166 -15.52 1.49 -1.20
CA ILE A 166 -16.34 1.07 -2.35
C ILE A 166 -16.51 -0.45 -2.48
N GLY A 167 -15.70 -1.23 -1.77
CA GLY A 167 -15.66 -2.68 -1.90
C GLY A 167 -15.10 -3.18 -3.24
N ILE A 168 -15.04 -4.51 -3.37
CA ILE A 168 -14.47 -5.21 -4.52
C ILE A 168 -15.44 -6.33 -4.92
N ILE A 169 -15.83 -6.36 -6.20
CA ILE A 169 -16.69 -7.44 -6.72
C ILE A 169 -16.00 -8.80 -6.56
N PRO A 170 -16.73 -9.87 -6.26
CA PRO A 170 -16.15 -11.20 -5.98
C PRO A 170 -15.19 -11.70 -7.06
N GLU A 171 -15.52 -11.47 -8.34
CA GLU A 171 -14.73 -11.93 -9.49
C GLU A 171 -13.35 -11.27 -9.60
N LEU A 172 -13.15 -10.14 -8.91
CA LEU A 172 -11.90 -9.40 -8.92
C LEU A 172 -11.05 -9.59 -7.65
N GLN A 173 -11.62 -10.17 -6.58
CA GLN A 173 -10.93 -10.29 -5.29
C GLN A 173 -9.62 -11.10 -5.36
N GLU A 174 -9.56 -12.14 -6.18
CA GLU A 174 -8.30 -12.87 -6.42
C GLU A 174 -7.35 -12.09 -7.32
N ARG A 175 -7.89 -11.32 -8.27
CA ARG A 175 -7.13 -10.63 -9.30
C ARG A 175 -6.46 -9.34 -8.83
N ILE A 176 -6.91 -8.76 -7.72
CA ILE A 176 -6.30 -7.53 -7.18
C ILE A 176 -4.83 -7.71 -6.77
N PHE A 177 -4.38 -8.95 -6.58
CA PHE A 177 -2.99 -9.31 -6.29
C PHE A 177 -2.16 -9.56 -7.56
N GLU A 178 -2.80 -9.59 -8.74
CA GLU A 178 -2.09 -9.71 -10.00
C GLU A 178 -1.25 -8.44 -10.25
N ARG A 179 -0.10 -8.62 -10.88
CA ARG A 179 0.82 -7.55 -11.23
C ARG A 179 0.15 -6.51 -12.13
N THR A 180 0.20 -5.24 -11.74
CA THR A 180 -0.38 -4.10 -12.48
C THR A 180 -1.90 -4.14 -12.66
N PHE A 181 -2.59 -5.04 -11.96
CA PHE A 181 -4.04 -5.08 -12.02
C PHE A 181 -4.67 -3.82 -11.41
N ARG A 182 -5.65 -3.28 -12.10
CA ARG A 182 -6.44 -2.12 -11.64
C ARG A 182 -7.88 -2.31 -12.05
N VAL A 183 -8.80 -2.06 -11.13
CA VAL A 183 -10.22 -2.02 -11.46
C VAL A 183 -10.47 -0.84 -12.41
N GLU A 184 -11.11 -1.06 -13.55
CA GLU A 184 -11.28 -0.05 -14.62
C GLU A 184 -11.90 1.26 -14.15
N ASN A 185 -12.82 1.23 -13.20
CA ASN A 185 -13.44 2.42 -12.61
C ASN A 185 -12.47 3.27 -11.76
N SER A 186 -11.30 2.76 -11.40
CA SER A 186 -10.25 3.51 -10.68
C SER A 186 -9.30 4.29 -11.60
N ARG A 187 -9.58 4.32 -12.92
CA ARG A 187 -8.84 5.14 -13.91
C ARG A 187 -9.02 6.65 -13.72
N ASN A 188 -9.93 7.07 -12.85
CA ASN A 188 -10.01 8.47 -12.47
C ASN A 188 -8.68 8.90 -11.85
N THR A 189 -8.00 9.81 -12.52
CA THR A 189 -6.67 10.36 -12.22
C THR A 189 -6.53 10.97 -10.82
N LYS A 190 -7.64 11.12 -10.08
CA LYS A 190 -7.67 11.65 -8.71
C LYS A 190 -7.14 10.67 -7.66
N THR A 191 -7.24 9.35 -7.88
CA THR A 191 -6.83 8.29 -6.93
C THR A 191 -5.54 7.58 -7.32
N GLY A 192 -4.63 8.24 -8.02
CA GLY A 192 -3.41 7.70 -8.60
C GLY A 192 -2.64 6.71 -7.71
N GLY A 193 -2.28 5.55 -8.29
CA GLY A 193 -1.42 4.54 -7.70
C GLY A 193 -0.87 3.65 -8.82
N SER A 194 0.29 3.02 -8.58
CA SER A 194 0.96 2.15 -9.56
C SER A 194 0.20 0.86 -9.88
N GLY A 195 -0.72 0.44 -9.00
CA GLY A 195 -1.31 -0.90 -9.05
C GLY A 195 -0.32 -1.99 -8.62
N LEU A 196 0.82 -1.62 -8.08
CA LEU A 196 1.88 -2.54 -7.67
C LEU A 196 1.87 -2.85 -6.17
N GLY A 197 1.25 -1.99 -5.35
CA GLY A 197 1.33 -2.12 -3.90
C GLY A 197 0.79 -3.45 -3.36
N LEU A 198 -0.39 -3.91 -3.83
CA LEU A 198 -0.95 -5.20 -3.42
C LEU A 198 -0.15 -6.39 -3.98
N TYR A 199 0.33 -6.29 -5.21
CA TYR A 199 1.23 -7.30 -5.76
C TYR A 199 2.51 -7.41 -4.93
N ILE A 200 3.18 -6.29 -4.61
CA ILE A 200 4.39 -6.28 -3.77
C ILE A 200 4.09 -6.85 -2.38
N ALA A 201 2.98 -6.47 -1.76
CA ALA A 201 2.58 -6.99 -0.46
C ALA A 201 2.39 -8.52 -0.50
N ASN A 202 1.72 -9.04 -1.52
CA ASN A 202 1.48 -10.47 -1.68
C ASN A 202 2.76 -11.26 -1.93
N GLU A 203 3.67 -10.78 -2.79
CA GLU A 203 4.96 -11.40 -3.04
C GLU A 203 5.84 -11.41 -1.76
N LEU A 204 5.88 -10.28 -1.03
CA LEU A 204 6.59 -10.21 0.24
C LEU A 204 6.01 -11.18 1.27
N ALA A 205 4.69 -11.31 1.35
CA ALA A 205 4.04 -12.24 2.25
C ALA A 205 4.44 -13.68 1.93
N GLN A 206 4.32 -14.10 0.67
CA GLN A 206 4.67 -15.45 0.22
C GLN A 206 6.14 -15.80 0.48
N GLN A 207 7.06 -14.84 0.28
CA GLN A 207 8.49 -15.05 0.50
C GLN A 207 8.89 -15.04 2.00
N ASN A 208 8.03 -14.53 2.88
CA ASN A 208 8.34 -14.30 4.29
C ASN A 208 7.38 -15.02 5.25
N ASN A 209 6.94 -16.21 4.88
CA ASN A 209 6.11 -17.07 5.73
C ASN A 209 4.81 -16.42 6.20
N ALA A 210 4.17 -15.68 5.30
CA ALA A 210 2.90 -15.02 5.54
C ALA A 210 1.94 -15.21 4.35
N LYS A 211 0.66 -14.94 4.58
CA LYS A 211 -0.39 -15.01 3.56
C LYS A 211 -1.28 -13.78 3.65
N ILE A 212 -1.71 -13.25 2.51
CA ILE A 212 -2.74 -12.21 2.47
C ILE A 212 -4.03 -12.81 1.92
N SER A 213 -5.14 -12.44 2.54
CA SER A 213 -6.49 -12.75 2.08
C SER A 213 -7.35 -11.50 2.05
N VAL A 214 -8.42 -11.53 1.26
CA VAL A 214 -9.37 -10.43 1.11
C VAL A 214 -10.78 -10.94 1.32
N SER A 215 -11.60 -10.14 1.98
CA SER A 215 -13.05 -10.28 2.09
C SER A 215 -13.67 -8.91 1.83
N SER A 216 -14.58 -8.81 0.88
CA SER A 216 -15.10 -7.51 0.48
C SER A 216 -16.50 -7.63 -0.10
N ASP A 217 -17.34 -6.65 0.23
CA ASP A 217 -18.67 -6.48 -0.34
C ASP A 217 -18.79 -5.07 -0.92
N ILE A 218 -19.48 -4.97 -2.07
CA ILE A 218 -19.67 -3.70 -2.77
C ILE A 218 -20.44 -2.73 -1.87
N ASP A 219 -19.98 -1.47 -1.83
CA ASP A 219 -20.54 -0.37 -1.05
C ASP A 219 -20.61 -0.62 0.48
N VAL A 220 -19.98 -1.69 0.96
CA VAL A 220 -19.82 -1.99 2.39
C VAL A 220 -18.39 -1.72 2.83
N GLY A 221 -17.40 -2.25 2.08
CA GLY A 221 -15.99 -2.05 2.36
C GLY A 221 -15.13 -3.28 2.07
N THR A 222 -13.89 -3.21 2.49
CA THR A 222 -12.88 -4.26 2.27
C THR A 222 -12.14 -4.57 3.56
N THR A 223 -11.94 -5.85 3.83
CA THR A 223 -11.05 -6.35 4.87
C THR A 223 -9.89 -7.13 4.21
N MET A 224 -8.69 -6.64 4.43
CA MET A 224 -7.44 -7.33 4.05
C MET A 224 -6.81 -7.95 5.29
N THR A 225 -6.59 -9.24 5.30
CA THR A 225 -6.00 -9.95 6.45
C THR A 225 -4.64 -10.50 6.07
N VAL A 226 -3.63 -10.17 6.87
CA VAL A 226 -2.30 -10.77 6.83
C VAL A 226 -2.24 -11.84 7.91
N THR A 227 -2.04 -13.09 7.53
CA THR A 227 -1.75 -14.21 8.43
C THR A 227 -0.25 -14.44 8.47
N LEU A 228 0.36 -14.25 9.62
CA LEU A 228 1.79 -14.42 9.87
C LEU A 228 2.04 -15.75 10.59
N HIS A 229 2.91 -16.60 10.08
CA HIS A 229 3.46 -17.70 10.85
C HIS A 229 4.67 -17.21 11.64
N LYS A 230 4.69 -17.45 12.96
CA LYS A 230 5.84 -17.09 13.79
C LYS A 230 7.06 -17.88 13.36
N LEU A 231 8.24 -17.26 13.43
CA LEU A 231 9.49 -17.92 13.08
C LEU A 231 10.08 -18.62 14.32
N ASP A 232 10.33 -19.92 14.20
CA ASP A 232 11.11 -20.66 15.16
C ASP A 232 12.60 -20.38 14.97
N ILE A 233 13.24 -19.77 15.99
CA ILE A 233 14.69 -19.48 15.97
C ILE A 233 15.49 -20.50 16.81
N THR A 234 14.85 -21.56 17.24
CA THR A 234 15.55 -22.65 17.95
C THR A 234 16.30 -23.55 16.96
N SER A 235 17.36 -23.03 16.32
CA SER A 235 18.34 -23.86 15.58
C SER A 235 19.70 -23.20 15.63
#